data_8086db326213989a571edcaa6b7d5378
#
_entry.id   8086db326213989a571edcaa6b7d5378
#
_cell.length_a   1.000
_cell.length_b   1.000
_cell.length_c   1.000
_cell.angle_alpha   90.00
_cell.angle_beta   90.00
_cell.angle_gamma   90.00
#
_symmetry.space_group_name_H-M   'P 1'
#
loop_
_entity.id
_entity.type
_entity.pdbx_description
1 polymer ?
#
loop_
_entity_poly.entity_id
_entity_poly.type
_entity_poly.pdbx_seq_one_letter_code
_entity_poly.pdbx_strand_id
1 'polypeptide(L)'
;MPDVLRSNRLRVVVAAALLAPLGASAGSAPGASPYQVSQKGRAFQPGELTIRRGETVQIVNDDGDLLHHAYVDSEGFSFDTGDQEPGSKTDVLFPVAGTFSVLCGIHPKMKLTVHVN
;
A
#
# COMPACT_ATOMS: atom_id res chain seq x y z
N MET A 1 -16.94 36.74 -41.91
CA MET A 1 -16.77 36.41 -41.44
C MET A 1 -15.98 36.16 -40.87
N PRO A 2 -15.94 36.18 -40.89
CA PRO A 2 -15.23 35.72 -40.23
C PRO A 2 -14.78 35.20 -39.56
N ASP A 3 -14.99 34.79 -39.13
CA ASP A 3 -14.62 34.28 -38.35
C ASP A 3 -14.03 33.71 -37.81
N VAL A 4 -14.38 33.82 -38.15
CA VAL A 4 -13.96 33.28 -37.61
C VAL A 4 -13.22 32.99 -37.07
N LEU A 5 -13.30 33.10 -36.95
CA LEU A 5 -12.67 32.83 -36.21
C LEU A 5 -12.36 32.48 -35.57
N ARG A 6 -12.64 32.51 -35.92
CA ARG A 6 -12.50 32.14 -35.15
C ARG A 6 -12.05 31.40 -34.55
N SER A 7 -12.12 31.17 -34.40
CA SER A 7 -11.76 30.47 -33.73
C SER A 7 -11.13 29.91 -33.29
N ASN A 8 -11.21 30.18 -33.42
CA ASN A 8 -10.61 29.59 -32.75
C ASN A 8 -10.18 29.12 -32.22
N ARG A 9 -10.59 29.37 -32.60
CA ARG A 9 -10.28 28.85 -31.96
C ARG A 9 -9.70 28.36 -31.33
N LEU A 10 -9.81 28.31 -30.95
CA LEU A 10 -9.30 27.80 -30.09
C LEU A 10 -8.93 27.17 -29.59
N ARG A 11 -9.29 27.37 -30.14
CA ARG A 11 -8.99 26.62 -29.57
C ARG A 11 -8.49 26.15 -28.92
N VAL A 12 -8.65 26.19 -28.68
CA VAL A 12 -8.22 25.60 -27.83
C VAL A 12 -7.75 25.00 -27.30
N VAL A 13 -8.08 25.13 -27.58
CA VAL A 13 -7.63 24.40 -26.93
C VAL A 13 -7.13 24.02 -26.40
N VAL A 14 -7.38 24.14 -26.40
CA VAL A 14 -6.92 23.60 -25.72
C VAL A 14 -6.48 23.25 -25.11
N ALA A 15 -6.81 23.44 -25.11
CA ALA A 15 -6.45 22.99 -24.37
C ALA A 15 -6.13 22.42 -23.88
N ALA A 16 -6.41 22.39 -23.96
CA ALA A 16 -6.17 21.61 -23.40
C ALA A 16 -5.54 21.08 -23.06
N ALA A 17 -5.61 21.16 -23.15
CA ALA A 17 -5.04 20.45 -22.72
C ALA A 17 -4.37 20.41 -22.16
N LEU A 18 -4.56 20.62 -21.92
CA LEU A 18 -3.97 20.45 -21.18
C LEU A 18 -3.89 20.13 -20.49
N LEU A 19 -4.35 20.13 -20.35
CA LEU A 19 -4.35 19.58 -19.50
C LEU A 19 -3.97 18.65 -19.25
N ALA A 20 -4.38 18.63 -19.55
CA ALA A 20 -4.20 17.55 -19.17
C ALA A 20 -3.18 17.16 -18.67
N PRO A 21 -2.90 17.17 -18.94
CA PRO A 21 -2.03 16.51 -18.44
C PRO A 21 -1.80 16.66 -17.14
N LEU A 22 -2.22 17.09 -17.02
CA LEU A 22 -2.08 17.17 -16.01
C LEU A 22 -2.01 16.23 -15.40
N GLY A 23 -2.24 16.04 -15.69
CA GLY A 23 -2.30 15.20 -15.05
C GLY A 23 -1.72 14.53 -14.73
N ALA A 24 -1.65 14.69 -15.10
CA ALA A 24 -1.23 13.84 -14.78
C ALA A 24 -1.02 13.65 -13.65
N SER A 25 -1.23 14.01 -13.37
CA SER A 25 -1.08 13.71 -12.36
C SER A 25 -1.41 12.70 -11.86
N ALA A 26 -1.76 12.46 -12.21
CA ALA A 26 -2.15 11.46 -11.68
C ALA A 26 -1.26 10.47 -11.40
N GLY A 27 -0.34 10.61 -11.11
CA GLY A 27 0.57 9.64 -10.90
C GLY A 27 0.29 8.68 -9.82
N SER A 28 -0.38 9.05 -8.80
CA SER A 28 -0.51 8.09 -7.73
C SER A 28 -1.78 7.29 -7.87
N ALA A 29 -1.67 6.01 -7.83
CA ALA A 29 -2.81 5.11 -7.82
C ALA A 29 -3.30 4.99 -6.38
N PRO A 30 -4.52 5.42 -6.09
CA PRO A 30 -5.06 5.27 -4.75
C PRO A 30 -5.06 3.80 -4.37
N GLY A 31 -4.66 3.49 -3.17
CA GLY A 31 -4.65 2.14 -2.66
C GLY A 31 -3.43 1.32 -2.99
N ALA A 32 -2.59 1.82 -3.88
CA ALA A 32 -1.34 1.11 -4.15
C ALA A 32 -0.35 1.41 -3.04
N SER A 33 0.19 0.35 -2.44
CA SER A 33 1.24 0.50 -1.44
C SER A 33 2.58 0.21 -2.08
N PRO A 34 3.61 1.06 -1.87
CA PRO A 34 4.95 0.77 -2.34
C PRO A 34 5.62 -0.33 -1.52
N TYR A 35 5.05 -0.70 -0.39
CA TYR A 35 5.62 -1.70 0.49
C TYR A 35 4.76 -2.94 0.47
N GLN A 36 5.35 -4.05 0.07
CA GLN A 36 4.66 -5.33 0.07
C GLN A 36 5.46 -6.33 0.88
N VAL A 37 4.75 -7.13 1.67
CA VAL A 37 5.32 -8.20 2.45
C VAL A 37 4.60 -9.48 2.08
N SER A 38 5.36 -10.49 1.73
CA SER A 38 4.84 -11.80 1.35
C SER A 38 4.86 -12.72 2.56
N GLN A 39 3.80 -13.50 2.72
CA GLN A 39 3.74 -14.60 3.69
C GLN A 39 3.79 -15.88 2.88
N LYS A 40 4.90 -16.60 3.01
CA LYS A 40 5.07 -17.85 2.28
C LYS A 40 6.02 -18.76 3.02
N GLY A 41 5.67 -20.05 3.10
CA GLY A 41 6.52 -21.03 3.74
C GLY A 41 6.75 -20.76 5.22
N ARG A 42 5.76 -20.18 5.88
CA ARG A 42 5.82 -19.79 7.30
C ARG A 42 6.90 -18.77 7.57
N ALA A 43 7.04 -17.80 6.64
CA ALA A 43 7.97 -16.69 6.78
C ALA A 43 7.37 -15.43 6.20
N PHE A 44 7.74 -14.30 6.76
CA PHE A 44 7.51 -13.00 6.13
C PHE A 44 8.72 -12.65 5.26
N GLN A 45 8.45 -12.13 4.07
CA GLN A 45 9.50 -11.69 3.14
C GLN A 45 9.15 -10.32 2.59
N PRO A 46 9.95 -9.30 2.87
CA PRO A 46 11.16 -9.34 3.69
C PRO A 46 10.83 -9.55 5.16
N GLY A 47 11.83 -9.93 5.93
CA GLY A 47 11.67 -10.11 7.38
C GLY A 47 11.89 -8.82 8.17
N GLU A 48 12.28 -7.75 7.49
CA GLU A 48 12.50 -6.46 8.10
C GLU A 48 12.21 -5.36 7.09
N LEU A 49 11.60 -4.27 7.53
CA LEU A 49 11.14 -3.21 6.66
C LEU A 49 11.24 -1.87 7.39
N THR A 50 11.63 -0.83 6.67
CA THR A 50 11.65 0.54 7.20
C THR A 50 10.70 1.39 6.38
N ILE A 51 9.77 2.04 7.06
CA ILE A 51 8.78 2.90 6.43
C ILE A 51 8.67 4.20 7.19
N ARG A 52 7.88 5.12 6.67
CA ARG A 52 7.54 6.35 7.37
C ARG A 52 6.20 6.22 8.04
N ARG A 53 6.04 6.95 9.13
CA ARG A 53 4.77 7.08 9.82
C ARG A 53 3.68 7.51 8.83
N GLY A 54 2.54 6.87 8.89
CA GLY A 54 1.42 7.16 8.00
C GLY A 54 1.40 6.36 6.71
N GLU A 55 2.42 5.54 6.50
CA GLU A 55 2.45 4.69 5.31
C GLU A 55 1.78 3.35 5.54
N THR A 56 1.36 2.74 4.46
CA THR A 56 0.63 1.48 4.47
C THR A 56 1.50 0.37 3.91
N VAL A 57 1.45 -0.79 4.54
CA VAL A 57 2.13 -2.00 4.08
C VAL A 57 1.07 -2.98 3.62
N GLN A 58 1.24 -3.53 2.43
CA GLN A 58 0.35 -4.57 1.94
C GLN A 58 0.94 -5.94 2.27
N ILE A 59 0.21 -6.72 3.03
CA ILE A 59 0.62 -8.07 3.42
C ILE A 59 -0.15 -9.06 2.56
N VAL A 60 0.58 -9.92 1.85
CA VAL A 60 -0.01 -10.83 0.88
C VAL A 60 0.26 -12.27 1.32
N ASN A 61 -0.79 -13.06 1.42
CA ASN A 61 -0.63 -14.48 1.67
C ASN A 61 -0.36 -15.17 0.33
N ASP A 62 0.91 -15.47 0.08
CA ASP A 62 1.38 -16.09 -1.15
C ASP A 62 1.45 -17.62 -1.08
N ASP A 63 0.97 -18.20 0.01
CA ASP A 63 0.84 -19.65 0.09
C ASP A 63 -0.42 -20.12 -0.65
N GLY A 64 -0.37 -21.35 -1.12
CA GLY A 64 -1.50 -21.94 -1.80
C GLY A 64 -2.48 -22.64 -0.86
N ASP A 65 -2.01 -23.02 0.33
CA ASP A 65 -2.80 -23.85 1.23
C ASP A 65 -2.65 -23.51 2.72
N LEU A 66 -1.83 -22.51 3.06
CA LEU A 66 -1.64 -22.13 4.45
C LEU A 66 -2.40 -20.86 4.77
N LEU A 67 -3.08 -20.87 5.89
CA LEU A 67 -3.73 -19.71 6.45
C LEU A 67 -2.70 -18.91 7.24
N HIS A 68 -2.78 -17.61 7.20
CA HIS A 68 -1.93 -16.73 8.00
C HIS A 68 -2.78 -15.75 8.79
N HIS A 69 -2.13 -15.02 9.72
CA HIS A 69 -2.85 -14.12 10.59
C HIS A 69 -1.83 -13.14 11.21
N ALA A 70 -1.76 -11.95 10.66
CA ALA A 70 -0.77 -10.97 11.07
C ALA A 70 -1.32 -10.04 12.15
N TYR A 71 -0.50 -9.77 13.17
CA TYR A 71 -0.93 -8.86 14.22
C TYR A 71 0.28 -8.19 14.87
N VAL A 72 0.02 -7.03 15.46
CA VAL A 72 0.94 -6.33 16.36
C VAL A 72 0.19 -6.08 17.65
N ASP A 73 0.82 -6.41 18.77
CA ASP A 73 0.26 -6.14 20.09
C ASP A 73 1.30 -5.35 20.88
N SER A 74 1.17 -4.02 20.87
CA SER A 74 2.09 -3.16 21.60
C SER A 74 1.31 -1.98 22.18
N GLU A 75 1.93 -1.29 23.14
CA GLU A 75 1.35 -0.04 23.63
C GLU A 75 1.43 0.99 22.52
N GLY A 76 0.44 1.81 22.39
CA GLY A 76 0.42 2.89 21.44
C GLY A 76 0.01 2.51 20.03
N PHE A 77 0.15 1.24 19.66
CA PHE A 77 -0.29 0.79 18.36
C PHE A 77 -0.49 -0.71 18.33
N SER A 78 -1.62 -1.13 17.83
CA SER A 78 -1.89 -2.54 17.64
C SER A 78 -2.79 -2.72 16.42
N PHE A 79 -2.70 -3.89 15.80
CA PHE A 79 -3.63 -4.28 14.75
C PHE A 79 -3.72 -5.80 14.72
N ASP A 80 -4.77 -6.27 14.09
CA ASP A 80 -5.01 -7.69 13.91
C ASP A 80 -5.79 -7.87 12.62
N THR A 81 -5.21 -8.60 11.68
CA THR A 81 -5.84 -8.82 10.38
C THR A 81 -6.97 -9.84 10.42
N GLY A 82 -7.00 -10.66 11.50
CA GLY A 82 -7.79 -11.86 11.45
C GLY A 82 -7.15 -12.86 10.50
N ASP A 83 -7.88 -13.90 10.17
CA ASP A 83 -7.39 -14.95 9.29
C ASP A 83 -7.22 -14.43 7.87
N GLN A 84 -6.08 -14.74 7.28
CA GLN A 84 -5.74 -14.34 5.93
C GLN A 84 -5.69 -15.59 5.06
N GLU A 85 -6.70 -15.74 4.20
CA GLU A 85 -6.83 -16.87 3.31
C GLU A 85 -5.71 -16.87 2.26
N PRO A 86 -5.37 -18.01 1.69
CA PRO A 86 -4.42 -18.07 0.59
C PRO A 86 -4.81 -17.10 -0.54
N GLY A 87 -3.84 -16.32 -0.99
CA GLY A 87 -4.04 -15.35 -2.07
C GLY A 87 -4.60 -14.02 -1.62
N SER A 88 -4.94 -13.85 -0.35
CA SER A 88 -5.51 -12.60 0.12
C SER A 88 -4.45 -11.52 0.29
N LYS A 89 -4.89 -10.27 0.20
CA LYS A 89 -4.04 -9.08 0.40
C LYS A 89 -4.69 -8.21 1.46
N THR A 90 -3.89 -7.74 2.40
CA THR A 90 -4.37 -6.92 3.50
C THR A 90 -3.50 -5.68 3.62
N ASP A 91 -4.11 -4.51 3.60
CA ASP A 91 -3.39 -3.25 3.79
C ASP A 91 -3.40 -2.88 5.26
N VAL A 92 -2.22 -2.57 5.79
CA VAL A 92 -2.07 -2.18 7.20
C VAL A 92 -1.41 -0.82 7.26
N LEU A 93 -2.09 0.13 7.87
CA LEU A 93 -1.57 1.47 8.10
C LEU A 93 -0.75 1.49 9.38
N PHE A 94 0.43 2.11 9.32
CA PHE A 94 1.28 2.30 10.49
C PHE A 94 1.31 3.80 10.86
N PRO A 95 0.43 4.25 11.76
CA PRO A 95 0.28 5.69 12.03
C PRO A 95 1.24 6.23 13.07
N VAL A 96 2.03 5.37 13.71
CA VAL A 96 2.85 5.75 14.85
C VAL A 96 4.29 5.35 14.61
N ALA A 97 5.22 6.24 14.93
CA ALA A 97 6.65 5.94 14.83
C ALA A 97 7.04 4.93 15.91
N GLY A 98 8.01 4.10 15.60
CA GLY A 98 8.51 3.08 16.52
C GLY A 98 8.98 1.86 15.78
N THR A 99 9.33 0.84 16.53
CA THR A 99 9.72 -0.47 15.99
C THR A 99 8.72 -1.50 16.45
N PHE A 100 8.11 -2.18 15.49
CA PHE A 100 7.02 -3.12 15.78
C PHE A 100 7.35 -4.50 15.28
N SER A 101 7.01 -5.51 16.07
CA SER A 101 7.10 -6.91 15.65
C SER A 101 5.74 -7.37 15.17
N VAL A 102 5.66 -7.71 13.89
CA VAL A 102 4.46 -8.31 13.32
C VAL A 102 4.60 -9.81 13.41
N LEU A 103 3.65 -10.44 14.02
CA LEU A 103 3.66 -11.88 14.27
C LEU A 103 2.50 -12.53 13.55
N CYS A 104 2.59 -13.85 13.37
CA CYS A 104 1.48 -14.63 12.85
C CYS A 104 0.86 -15.42 13.98
N GLY A 105 -0.46 -15.29 14.15
CA GLY A 105 -1.16 -15.98 15.22
C GLY A 105 -1.23 -17.49 15.05
N ILE A 106 -0.94 -17.98 13.86
CA ILE A 106 -1.03 -19.40 13.53
C ILE A 106 0.34 -20.06 13.53
N HIS A 107 1.37 -19.29 13.11
CA HIS A 107 2.75 -19.79 13.01
C HIS A 107 3.65 -18.92 13.89
N PRO A 108 3.84 -19.27 15.15
CA PRO A 108 4.48 -18.38 16.14
C PRO A 108 5.90 -17.94 15.81
N LYS A 109 6.60 -18.65 14.95
CA LYS A 109 7.97 -18.29 14.58
C LYS A 109 8.05 -17.28 13.45
N MET A 110 6.91 -16.99 12.79
CA MET A 110 6.89 -15.97 11.74
C MET A 110 6.96 -14.60 12.39
N LYS A 111 7.93 -13.80 11.95
CA LYS A 111 8.14 -12.47 12.50
C LYS A 111 8.64 -11.52 11.42
N LEU A 112 8.05 -10.36 11.39
CA LEU A 112 8.47 -9.24 10.57
C LEU A 112 8.74 -8.05 11.50
N THR A 113 9.90 -7.43 11.36
CA THR A 113 10.21 -6.23 12.11
C THR A 113 9.97 -5.01 11.23
N VAL A 114 9.12 -4.09 11.66
CA VAL A 114 8.82 -2.87 10.93
C VAL A 114 9.33 -1.69 11.73
N HIS A 115 10.27 -0.95 11.12
CA HIS A 115 10.77 0.29 11.67
C HIS A 115 9.99 1.45 11.05
N VAL A 116 9.28 2.20 11.88
CA VAL A 116 8.47 3.33 11.42
C VAL A 116 9.12 4.63 11.89
N ASN A 117 9.56 5.42 10.94
CA ASN A 117 10.23 6.70 11.25
C ASN A 117 9.24 7.85 11.35
#